data_b141c14fbfbd80387c1f6437f9f8bb31
#
_entry.id   b141c14fbfbd80387c1f6437f9f8bb31
#
_cell.length_a   1.000
_cell.length_b   1.000
_cell.length_c   1.000
_cell.angle_alpha   90.00
_cell.angle_beta   90.00
_cell.angle_gamma   90.00
#
_symmetry.space_group_name_H-M   'P 1'
#
loop_
_entity.id
_entity.type
_entity.pdbx_description
1 polymer ?
#
loop_
_entity_poly.entity_id
_entity_poly.type
_entity_poly.pdbx_seq_one_letter_code
_entity_poly.pdbx_strand_id
1 'polypeptide(L)'
;CILHDCSRDHDTGVHVWQSPYVAEYDDTMVILLQEKLDLTYFTEMTVDLCISEDEIKIANTRKILFAEGLWVGNLISESVKVSPQHQETLIKVGRYARHHGYVSSEGSNCGIDFFIGKNGEISVTEINARWTGGLFPAEILSQIDNKRDAVPFFDVVPIEKKDAYTNFIDKHLVGEFEGDFAALPIGFGCFPIPIEGTDHFYTWQA
;
A
#
# COMPACT_ATOMS: atom_id res chain seq x y z
N CYS A 1 -4.40 -10.56 -11.75
CA CYS A 1 -5.00 -11.77 -12.34
C CYS A 1 -5.17 -12.82 -11.24
N ILE A 2 -6.39 -13.20 -10.91
CA ILE A 2 -6.64 -14.26 -9.92
C ILE A 2 -6.63 -15.58 -10.68
N LEU A 3 -5.59 -16.39 -10.48
CA LEU A 3 -5.56 -17.75 -10.99
C LEU A 3 -6.38 -18.64 -10.05
N HIS A 4 -7.54 -19.09 -10.49
CA HIS A 4 -8.33 -20.08 -9.78
C HIS A 4 -7.89 -21.47 -10.22
N ASP A 5 -7.66 -22.33 -9.22
CA ASP A 5 -7.31 -23.76 -9.30
C ASP A 5 -5.94 -24.11 -9.90
N CYS A 6 -5.03 -24.43 -8.98
CA CYS A 6 -3.83 -25.21 -9.28
C CYS A 6 -4.04 -26.65 -8.81
N SER A 7 -4.15 -27.58 -9.73
CA SER A 7 -4.05 -29.00 -9.40
C SER A 7 -2.60 -29.48 -9.64
N ARG A 8 -2.03 -30.18 -8.67
CA ARG A 8 -0.74 -30.85 -8.85
C ARG A 8 -1.01 -32.20 -9.50
N ASP A 9 -0.42 -32.41 -10.68
CA ASP A 9 -0.32 -33.74 -11.25
C ASP A 9 0.66 -34.57 -10.41
N HIS A 10 0.14 -35.57 -9.70
CA HIS A 10 0.92 -36.43 -8.81
C HIS A 10 1.93 -37.31 -9.54
N ASP A 11 1.71 -37.58 -10.83
CA ASP A 11 2.58 -38.48 -11.61
C ASP A 11 3.78 -37.75 -12.22
N THR A 12 3.61 -36.50 -12.61
CA THR A 12 4.67 -35.70 -13.26
C THR A 12 5.27 -34.63 -12.36
N GLY A 13 4.64 -34.31 -11.25
CA GLY A 13 5.03 -33.19 -10.38
C GLY A 13 4.81 -31.81 -11.02
N VAL A 14 4.18 -31.75 -12.19
CA VAL A 14 3.88 -30.53 -12.91
C VAL A 14 2.59 -29.90 -12.35
N HIS A 15 2.64 -28.60 -12.10
CA HIS A 15 1.45 -27.85 -11.75
C HIS A 15 0.68 -27.47 -13.03
N VAL A 16 -0.52 -28.01 -13.15
CA VAL A 16 -1.42 -27.64 -14.25
C VAL A 16 -2.29 -26.49 -13.80
N TRP A 17 -2.17 -25.36 -14.47
CA TRP A 17 -2.97 -24.18 -14.23
C TRP A 17 -4.18 -24.16 -15.18
N GLN A 18 -5.36 -24.13 -14.63
CA GLN A 18 -6.57 -23.88 -15.40
C GLN A 18 -7.08 -22.48 -15.07
N SER A 19 -7.07 -21.60 -16.04
CA SER A 19 -7.70 -20.29 -15.95
C SER A 19 -8.67 -20.14 -17.11
N PRO A 20 -9.92 -19.72 -16.87
CA PRO A 20 -10.85 -19.42 -17.98
C PRO A 20 -10.36 -18.27 -18.85
N TYR A 21 -9.33 -17.52 -18.41
CA TYR A 21 -8.76 -16.37 -19.13
C TYR A 21 -7.54 -16.71 -19.97
N VAL A 22 -6.99 -17.91 -19.91
CA VAL A 22 -5.78 -18.32 -20.69
C VAL A 22 -6.03 -18.27 -22.21
N ALA A 23 -7.27 -18.39 -22.63
CA ALA A 23 -7.61 -18.32 -24.07
C ALA A 23 -7.53 -16.90 -24.69
N GLU A 24 -7.40 -15.86 -23.84
CA GLU A 24 -7.34 -14.45 -24.28
C GLU A 24 -5.92 -13.89 -24.33
N TYR A 25 -4.90 -14.66 -23.91
CA TYR A 25 -3.51 -14.21 -23.88
C TYR A 25 -2.78 -14.62 -25.14
N ASP A 26 -2.11 -13.68 -25.79
CA ASP A 26 -1.19 -13.98 -26.88
C ASP A 26 0.19 -14.40 -26.35
N ASP A 27 1.00 -15.02 -27.21
CA ASP A 27 2.32 -15.54 -26.87
C ASP A 27 3.35 -14.45 -26.49
N THR A 28 2.96 -13.16 -26.55
CA THR A 28 3.82 -12.02 -26.19
C THR A 28 3.66 -11.60 -24.72
N MET A 29 2.68 -12.12 -24.00
CA MET A 29 2.41 -11.74 -22.61
C MET A 29 3.33 -12.48 -21.66
N VAL A 30 3.99 -11.73 -20.78
CA VAL A 30 4.75 -12.29 -19.64
C VAL A 30 3.78 -12.48 -18.49
N ILE A 31 3.65 -13.73 -18.05
CA ILE A 31 2.82 -14.09 -16.88
C ILE A 31 3.73 -14.37 -15.70
N LEU A 32 3.53 -13.62 -14.61
CA LEU A 32 4.21 -13.86 -13.35
C LEU A 32 3.31 -14.71 -12.44
N LEU A 33 3.81 -15.86 -12.02
CA LEU A 33 3.14 -16.74 -11.06
C LEU A 33 3.79 -16.55 -9.69
N GLN A 34 2.99 -16.25 -8.69
CA GLN A 34 3.43 -16.12 -7.30
C GLN A 34 2.57 -17.01 -6.40
N GLU A 35 3.20 -17.58 -5.38
CA GLU A 35 2.48 -18.26 -4.32
C GLU A 35 1.55 -17.28 -3.59
N LYS A 36 0.29 -17.68 -3.41
CA LYS A 36 -0.65 -16.93 -2.59
C LYS A 36 -0.43 -17.26 -1.12
N LEU A 37 0.03 -16.28 -0.37
CA LEU A 37 0.22 -16.43 1.08
C LEU A 37 -1.12 -16.46 1.83
N ASP A 38 -1.21 -17.27 2.86
CA ASP A 38 -2.38 -17.37 3.71
C ASP A 38 -2.46 -16.18 4.68
N LEU A 39 -3.41 -15.28 4.46
CA LEU A 39 -3.62 -14.08 5.30
C LEU A 39 -4.11 -14.41 6.72
N THR A 40 -4.48 -15.65 7.00
CA THR A 40 -4.74 -16.08 8.38
C THR A 40 -3.45 -16.31 9.18
N TYR A 41 -2.35 -16.56 8.48
CA TYR A 41 -1.03 -16.78 9.04
C TYR A 41 -0.10 -15.58 8.86
N PHE A 42 -0.19 -14.88 7.74
CA PHE A 42 0.65 -13.74 7.37
C PHE A 42 -0.08 -12.41 7.58
N THR A 43 0.66 -11.42 7.99
CA THR A 43 0.23 -10.01 8.02
C THR A 43 0.93 -9.25 6.91
N GLU A 44 0.17 -8.59 6.05
CA GLU A 44 0.69 -7.77 4.97
C GLU A 44 1.08 -6.38 5.49
N MET A 45 2.28 -5.97 5.13
CA MET A 45 2.94 -4.77 5.62
C MET A 45 3.58 -4.01 4.47
N THR A 46 3.79 -2.73 4.67
CA THR A 46 4.60 -1.89 3.78
C THR A 46 5.52 -0.99 4.57
N VAL A 47 6.70 -0.70 4.01
CA VAL A 47 7.59 0.34 4.50
C VAL A 47 7.96 1.28 3.38
N ASP A 48 8.25 2.53 3.71
CA ASP A 48 8.98 3.42 2.83
C ASP A 48 10.42 3.56 3.31
N LEU A 49 11.35 3.36 2.39
CA LEU A 49 12.77 3.63 2.59
C LEU A 49 13.14 4.96 1.96
N CYS A 50 14.01 5.71 2.62
CA CYS A 50 14.77 6.80 2.04
C CYS A 50 16.17 6.29 1.70
N ILE A 51 16.52 6.25 0.41
CA ILE A 51 17.76 5.67 -0.10
C ILE A 51 18.64 6.80 -0.62
N SER A 52 19.71 7.13 0.12
CA SER A 52 20.74 8.08 -0.31
C SER A 52 22.05 7.35 -0.62
N GLU A 53 23.04 8.08 -1.12
CA GLU A 53 24.39 7.58 -1.38
C GLU A 53 25.04 7.02 -0.11
N ASP A 54 24.86 7.70 1.01
CA ASP A 54 25.51 7.38 2.27
C ASP A 54 24.68 6.42 3.14
N GLU A 55 23.36 6.58 3.14
CA GLU A 55 22.49 5.95 4.11
C GLU A 55 21.22 5.38 3.48
N ILE A 56 20.64 4.35 4.13
CA ILE A 56 19.30 3.86 3.87
C ILE A 56 18.54 3.86 5.18
N LYS A 57 17.45 4.61 5.23
CA LYS A 57 16.59 4.76 6.41
C LYS A 57 15.20 4.19 6.15
N ILE A 58 14.60 3.57 7.15
CA ILE A 58 13.17 3.30 7.19
C ILE A 58 12.48 4.61 7.61
N ALA A 59 11.70 5.19 6.71
CA ALA A 59 10.97 6.42 6.97
C ALA A 59 9.69 6.14 7.78
N ASN A 60 8.94 5.09 7.39
CA ASN A 60 7.74 4.67 8.09
C ASN A 60 7.46 3.18 7.88
N THR A 61 6.59 2.63 8.70
CA THR A 61 6.08 1.25 8.61
C THR A 61 4.58 1.27 8.80
N ARG A 62 3.85 0.55 7.95
CA ARG A 62 2.39 0.51 7.96
C ARG A 62 1.89 -0.91 7.74
N LYS A 63 0.74 -1.24 8.34
CA LYS A 63 -0.01 -2.44 7.99
C LYS A 63 -0.98 -2.11 6.87
N ILE A 64 -1.01 -2.93 5.83
CA ILE A 64 -1.93 -2.77 4.71
C ILE A 64 -3.32 -3.25 5.11
N LEU A 65 -4.35 -2.48 4.75
CA LEU A 65 -5.74 -2.79 5.05
C LEU A 65 -6.51 -3.05 3.75
N PHE A 66 -7.27 -4.14 3.77
CA PHE A 66 -8.16 -4.51 2.68
C PHE A 66 -9.61 -4.60 3.18
N ALA A 67 -10.53 -4.19 2.31
CA ALA A 67 -11.96 -4.47 2.44
C ALA A 67 -12.42 -5.12 1.13
N GLU A 68 -13.08 -6.27 1.22
CA GLU A 68 -13.60 -7.02 0.06
C GLU A 68 -12.54 -7.31 -1.02
N GLY A 69 -11.28 -7.49 -0.61
CA GLY A 69 -10.16 -7.76 -1.51
C GLY A 69 -9.57 -6.52 -2.21
N LEU A 70 -10.10 -5.34 -1.94
CA LEU A 70 -9.57 -4.07 -2.42
C LEU A 70 -8.73 -3.39 -1.33
N TRP A 71 -7.60 -2.81 -1.72
CA TRP A 71 -6.84 -1.95 -0.83
C TRP A 71 -7.65 -0.70 -0.48
N VAL A 72 -7.83 -0.45 0.81
CA VAL A 72 -8.60 0.70 1.31
C VAL A 72 -7.75 1.70 2.08
N GLY A 73 -6.57 1.31 2.54
CA GLY A 73 -5.70 2.20 3.30
C GLY A 73 -4.63 1.46 4.08
N ASN A 74 -4.07 2.14 5.08
CA ASN A 74 -3.01 1.61 5.92
C ASN A 74 -3.30 1.90 7.40
N LEU A 75 -2.87 1.03 8.29
CA LEU A 75 -2.83 1.32 9.72
C LEU A 75 -1.43 1.82 10.10
N ILE A 76 -1.37 2.99 10.69
CA ILE A 76 -0.19 3.57 11.34
C ILE A 76 -0.42 3.49 12.84
N SER A 77 0.42 2.75 13.55
CA SER A 77 0.26 2.51 14.97
C SER A 77 1.61 2.19 15.61
N GLU A 78 1.75 2.51 16.87
CA GLU A 78 2.90 2.08 17.69
C GLU A 78 3.03 0.55 17.75
N SER A 79 1.92 -0.17 17.62
CA SER A 79 1.90 -1.63 17.56
C SER A 79 2.37 -2.21 16.22
N VAL A 80 2.36 -1.39 15.15
CA VAL A 80 2.79 -1.77 13.80
C VAL A 80 4.28 -1.49 13.66
N LYS A 81 5.10 -2.36 14.25
CA LYS A 81 6.56 -2.24 14.22
C LYS A 81 7.19 -3.49 13.61
N VAL A 82 8.30 -3.28 12.94
CA VAL A 82 9.15 -4.35 12.43
C VAL A 82 10.29 -4.60 13.40
N SER A 83 10.61 -5.87 13.64
CA SER A 83 11.73 -6.26 14.50
C SER A 83 13.06 -5.78 13.89
N PRO A 84 14.14 -5.67 14.67
CA PRO A 84 15.47 -5.34 14.14
C PRO A 84 15.94 -6.30 13.04
N GLN A 85 15.60 -7.59 13.13
CA GLN A 85 15.92 -8.58 12.10
C GLN A 85 15.15 -8.31 10.79
N HIS A 86 13.87 -7.93 10.86
CA HIS A 86 13.09 -7.54 9.70
C HIS A 86 13.63 -6.26 9.08
N GLN A 87 13.99 -5.26 9.91
CA GLN A 87 14.60 -4.02 9.44
C GLN A 87 15.88 -4.30 8.65
N GLU A 88 16.74 -5.21 9.15
CA GLU A 88 17.97 -5.59 8.43
C GLU A 88 17.65 -6.18 7.05
N THR A 89 16.63 -7.04 6.95
CA THR A 89 16.19 -7.60 5.67
C THR A 89 15.69 -6.52 4.72
N LEU A 90 14.86 -5.60 5.19
CA LEU A 90 14.34 -4.49 4.39
C LEU A 90 15.45 -3.54 3.93
N ILE A 91 16.43 -3.26 4.79
CA ILE A 91 17.63 -2.48 4.41
C ILE A 91 18.45 -3.21 3.34
N LYS A 92 18.55 -4.55 3.37
CA LYS A 92 19.20 -5.32 2.29
C LYS A 92 18.47 -5.14 0.96
N VAL A 93 17.13 -5.10 0.96
CA VAL A 93 16.35 -4.79 -0.25
C VAL A 93 16.65 -3.37 -0.74
N GLY A 94 16.72 -2.39 0.15
CA GLY A 94 17.13 -1.03 -0.19
C GLY A 94 18.55 -0.96 -0.78
N ARG A 95 19.49 -1.74 -0.26
CA ARG A 95 20.85 -1.86 -0.85
C ARG A 95 20.81 -2.45 -2.25
N TYR A 96 19.93 -3.43 -2.48
CA TYR A 96 19.72 -3.97 -3.82
C TYR A 96 19.21 -2.90 -4.78
N ALA A 97 18.19 -2.12 -4.42
CA ALA A 97 17.68 -1.02 -5.23
C ALA A 97 18.78 0.02 -5.52
N ARG A 98 19.55 0.42 -4.51
CA ARG A 98 20.70 1.34 -4.65
C ARG A 98 21.77 0.80 -5.60
N HIS A 99 22.12 -0.48 -5.49
CA HIS A 99 23.09 -1.11 -6.38
C HIS A 99 22.66 -1.08 -7.85
N HIS A 100 21.33 -1.09 -8.10
CA HIS A 100 20.75 -0.97 -9.45
C HIS A 100 20.51 0.50 -9.87
N GLY A 101 21.10 1.46 -9.16
CA GLY A 101 21.08 2.88 -9.55
C GLY A 101 19.89 3.65 -8.99
N TYR A 102 19.06 3.06 -8.14
CA TYR A 102 17.97 3.77 -7.51
C TYR A 102 18.46 4.52 -6.25
N VAL A 103 19.00 5.71 -6.45
CA VAL A 103 19.62 6.53 -5.42
C VAL A 103 19.64 8.00 -5.81
N SER A 104 19.61 8.91 -4.82
CA SER A 104 19.92 10.33 -5.01
C SER A 104 20.68 10.88 -3.80
N SER A 105 21.34 12.00 -3.95
CA SER A 105 22.05 12.67 -2.85
C SER A 105 21.12 13.09 -1.70
N GLU A 106 19.88 13.45 -2.02
CA GLU A 106 18.88 13.89 -1.04
C GLU A 106 18.04 12.73 -0.47
N GLY A 107 18.17 11.54 -1.06
CA GLY A 107 17.39 10.35 -0.74
C GLY A 107 16.23 10.13 -1.70
N SER A 108 16.18 8.94 -2.30
CA SER A 108 15.07 8.47 -3.13
C SER A 108 14.09 7.66 -2.29
N ASN A 109 12.80 7.92 -2.41
CA ASN A 109 11.78 7.11 -1.74
C ASN A 109 11.59 5.78 -2.46
N CYS A 110 11.52 4.69 -1.68
CA CYS A 110 11.30 3.34 -2.19
C CYS A 110 10.36 2.59 -1.24
N GLY A 111 9.17 2.28 -1.72
CA GLY A 111 8.24 1.43 -0.98
C GLY A 111 8.59 -0.05 -1.14
N ILE A 112 8.41 -0.81 -0.06
CA ILE A 112 8.58 -2.27 -0.07
C ILE A 112 7.35 -2.88 0.56
N ASP A 113 6.66 -3.75 -0.20
CA ASP A 113 5.55 -4.54 0.31
C ASP A 113 6.05 -5.93 0.69
N PHE A 114 5.63 -6.41 1.85
CA PHE A 114 6.11 -7.65 2.43
C PHE A 114 5.09 -8.25 3.40
N PHE A 115 5.27 -9.52 3.69
CA PHE A 115 4.47 -10.26 4.67
C PHE A 115 5.33 -10.67 5.87
N ILE A 116 4.73 -10.63 7.05
CA ILE A 116 5.31 -11.20 8.28
C ILE A 116 4.43 -12.36 8.71
N GLY A 117 5.01 -13.56 8.78
CA GLY A 117 4.37 -14.76 9.32
C GLY A 117 4.34 -14.77 10.85
N LYS A 118 3.43 -15.56 11.43
CA LYS A 118 3.28 -15.70 12.90
C LYS A 118 4.54 -16.21 13.60
N ASN A 119 5.41 -16.90 12.88
CA ASN A 119 6.72 -17.36 13.38
C ASN A 119 7.84 -16.32 13.20
N GLY A 120 7.53 -15.14 12.67
CA GLY A 120 8.47 -14.05 12.43
C GLY A 120 9.24 -14.17 11.12
N GLU A 121 8.86 -15.03 10.21
CA GLU A 121 9.39 -15.05 8.84
C GLU A 121 8.96 -13.81 8.07
N ILE A 122 9.81 -13.32 7.17
CA ILE A 122 9.52 -12.19 6.29
C ILE A 122 9.61 -12.61 4.83
N SER A 123 8.61 -12.26 4.04
CA SER A 123 8.56 -12.50 2.61
C SER A 123 8.32 -11.17 1.88
N VAL A 124 9.31 -10.70 1.12
CA VAL A 124 9.20 -9.49 0.31
C VAL A 124 8.53 -9.83 -1.01
N THR A 125 7.50 -9.08 -1.36
CA THR A 125 6.68 -9.34 -2.54
C THR A 125 6.82 -8.29 -3.63
N GLU A 126 7.06 -7.03 -3.26
CA GLU A 126 7.14 -5.94 -4.22
C GLU A 126 8.15 -4.87 -3.79
N ILE A 127 8.85 -4.30 -4.78
CA ILE A 127 9.71 -3.13 -4.64
C ILE A 127 9.12 -2.02 -5.49
N ASN A 128 8.59 -1.00 -4.83
CA ASN A 128 8.03 0.19 -5.44
C ASN A 128 9.09 1.29 -5.47
N ALA A 129 9.99 1.27 -6.49
CA ALA A 129 11.04 2.27 -6.66
C ALA A 129 10.46 3.62 -7.13
N ARG A 130 9.65 4.23 -6.29
CA ARG A 130 8.90 5.48 -6.50
C ARG A 130 8.31 5.98 -5.19
N TRP A 131 7.72 7.17 -5.23
CA TRP A 131 6.84 7.64 -4.17
C TRP A 131 5.61 6.74 -4.07
N THR A 132 5.33 6.23 -2.89
CA THR A 132 4.15 5.40 -2.64
C THR A 132 2.92 6.24 -2.28
N GLY A 133 1.73 5.73 -2.56
CA GLY A 133 0.49 6.41 -2.21
C GLY A 133 0.31 6.60 -0.70
N GLY A 134 0.87 5.70 0.10
CA GLY A 134 0.78 5.77 1.56
C GLY A 134 1.82 6.66 2.22
N LEU A 135 2.89 7.06 1.51
CA LEU A 135 3.93 7.94 2.07
C LEU A 135 3.38 9.30 2.44
N PHE A 136 2.66 9.94 1.52
CA PHE A 136 2.10 11.28 1.72
C PHE A 136 1.23 11.40 2.98
N PRO A 137 0.21 10.55 3.20
CA PRO A 137 -0.56 10.60 4.45
C PRO A 137 0.27 10.25 5.68
N ALA A 138 1.24 9.32 5.58
CA ALA A 138 2.11 8.98 6.70
C ALA A 138 2.99 10.16 7.13
N GLU A 139 3.55 10.90 6.18
CA GLU A 139 4.35 12.09 6.46
C GLU A 139 3.51 13.21 7.09
N ILE A 140 2.29 13.47 6.61
CA ILE A 140 1.40 14.45 7.22
C ILE A 140 1.08 14.04 8.66
N LEU A 141 0.70 12.79 8.88
CA LEU A 141 0.36 12.30 10.22
C LEU A 141 1.55 12.34 11.18
N SER A 142 2.78 12.17 10.68
CA SER A 142 3.99 12.29 11.49
C SER A 142 4.21 13.71 12.03
N GLN A 143 3.69 14.73 11.35
CA GLN A 143 3.75 16.15 11.78
C GLN A 143 2.67 16.51 12.80
N ILE A 144 1.63 15.69 12.89
CA ILE A 144 0.59 15.84 13.90
C ILE A 144 1.08 15.07 15.13
N ASP A 145 1.35 15.76 16.25
CA ASP A 145 1.76 15.10 17.51
C ASP A 145 0.63 14.20 18.03
N ASN A 146 0.51 13.06 17.42
CA ASN A 146 -0.56 12.11 17.66
C ASN A 146 0.03 10.75 18.05
N LYS A 147 -0.13 10.41 19.34
CA LYS A 147 0.19 9.09 19.88
C LYS A 147 -0.90 8.04 19.61
N ARG A 148 -1.94 8.41 18.85
CA ARG A 148 -3.07 7.56 18.53
C ARG A 148 -2.79 6.73 17.29
N ASP A 149 -3.46 5.62 17.19
CA ASP A 149 -3.52 4.85 15.95
C ASP A 149 -4.23 5.68 14.87
N ALA A 150 -3.71 5.66 13.66
CA ALA A 150 -4.28 6.37 12.52
C ALA A 150 -4.49 5.42 11.34
N VAL A 151 -5.60 5.60 10.65
CA VAL A 151 -5.93 4.84 9.44
C VAL A 151 -6.11 5.82 8.29
N PRO A 152 -5.03 6.23 7.59
CA PRO A 152 -5.19 6.91 6.32
C PRO A 152 -5.82 5.96 5.31
N PHE A 153 -6.91 6.38 4.73
CA PHE A 153 -7.62 5.62 3.72
C PHE A 153 -7.96 6.51 2.51
N PHE A 154 -8.11 5.87 1.37
CA PHE A 154 -8.49 6.51 0.13
C PHE A 154 -9.97 6.22 -0.14
N ASP A 155 -10.72 7.28 -0.46
CA ASP A 155 -12.14 7.16 -0.78
C ASP A 155 -12.45 7.91 -2.08
N VAL A 156 -13.43 7.41 -2.82
CA VAL A 156 -13.96 8.01 -4.04
C VAL A 156 -15.41 8.38 -3.81
N VAL A 157 -15.65 9.66 -3.71
CA VAL A 157 -16.98 10.19 -3.42
C VAL A 157 -17.58 10.76 -4.71
N PRO A 158 -18.73 10.26 -5.18
CA PRO A 158 -19.45 10.87 -6.29
C PRO A 158 -20.00 12.24 -5.88
N ILE A 159 -19.72 13.25 -6.68
CA ILE A 159 -20.19 14.62 -6.42
C ILE A 159 -20.96 15.12 -7.64
N GLU A 160 -22.24 15.38 -7.46
CA GLU A 160 -23.13 15.79 -8.53
C GLU A 160 -22.99 17.26 -8.93
N LYS A 161 -22.44 18.10 -8.05
CA LYS A 161 -22.35 19.56 -8.25
C LYS A 161 -21.07 20.13 -7.66
N LYS A 162 -20.55 21.18 -8.30
CA LYS A 162 -19.32 21.87 -7.88
C LYS A 162 -19.37 22.36 -6.42
N ASP A 163 -20.55 22.81 -5.96
CA ASP A 163 -20.73 23.29 -4.58
C ASP A 163 -20.78 22.15 -3.55
N ALA A 164 -21.06 20.90 -3.99
CA ALA A 164 -21.07 19.75 -3.11
C ALA A 164 -19.68 19.40 -2.58
N TYR A 165 -18.62 19.74 -3.32
CA TYR A 165 -17.24 19.55 -2.87
C TYR A 165 -16.89 20.43 -1.66
N THR A 166 -17.20 21.73 -1.72
CA THR A 166 -17.01 22.64 -0.58
C THR A 166 -17.80 22.16 0.63
N ASN A 167 -19.07 21.80 0.41
CA ASN A 167 -19.92 21.27 1.47
C ASN A 167 -19.39 19.95 2.06
N PHE A 168 -18.78 19.09 1.24
CA PHE A 168 -18.15 17.87 1.71
C PHE A 168 -16.96 18.18 2.61
N ILE A 169 -16.06 19.05 2.18
CA ILE A 169 -14.90 19.48 2.96
C ILE A 169 -15.34 20.12 4.29
N ASP A 170 -16.28 21.07 4.24
CA ASP A 170 -16.79 21.76 5.44
C ASP A 170 -17.44 20.79 6.44
N LYS A 171 -18.14 19.78 5.93
CA LYS A 171 -18.78 18.75 6.76
C LYS A 171 -17.79 17.81 7.44
N HIS A 172 -16.69 17.47 6.75
CA HIS A 172 -15.70 16.50 7.22
C HIS A 172 -14.43 17.15 7.77
N LEU A 173 -14.30 18.48 7.67
CA LEU A 173 -13.22 19.21 8.30
C LEU A 173 -13.49 19.29 9.81
N VAL A 174 -12.75 18.51 10.56
CA VAL A 174 -12.84 18.54 12.02
C VAL A 174 -11.95 19.67 12.54
N GLY A 175 -12.56 20.72 13.08
CA GLY A 175 -11.84 21.88 13.60
C GLY A 175 -11.06 21.62 14.88
N GLU A 176 -11.51 20.66 15.69
CA GLU A 176 -10.86 20.23 16.93
C GLU A 176 -11.01 18.72 17.10
N PHE A 177 -9.96 18.08 17.62
CA PHE A 177 -9.99 16.65 17.94
C PHE A 177 -10.72 16.46 19.28
N GLU A 178 -12.04 16.32 19.23
CA GLU A 178 -12.84 15.99 20.39
C GLU A 178 -13.12 14.47 20.48
N GLY A 179 -12.84 13.90 21.66
CA GLY A 179 -13.16 12.50 21.93
C GLY A 179 -12.09 11.49 21.46
N ASP A 180 -12.52 10.23 21.34
CA ASP A 180 -11.63 9.10 21.06
C ASP A 180 -11.39 8.86 19.57
N PHE A 181 -12.17 9.47 18.70
CA PHE A 181 -12.11 9.33 17.25
C PHE A 181 -12.28 10.68 16.55
N ALA A 182 -11.48 10.90 15.52
CA ALA A 182 -11.61 12.06 14.64
C ALA A 182 -11.27 11.67 13.20
N ALA A 183 -11.92 12.26 12.22
CA ALA A 183 -11.60 12.12 10.81
C ALA A 183 -11.04 13.44 10.28
N LEU A 184 -9.90 13.38 9.60
CA LEU A 184 -9.20 14.53 9.02
C LEU A 184 -9.01 14.34 7.52
N PRO A 185 -9.59 15.20 6.66
CA PRO A 185 -9.23 15.23 5.25
C PRO A 185 -7.79 15.73 5.07
N ILE A 186 -6.91 14.92 4.47
CA ILE A 186 -5.48 15.23 4.32
C ILE A 186 -5.05 15.47 2.87
N GLY A 187 -5.93 15.21 1.92
CA GLY A 187 -5.69 15.47 0.51
C GLY A 187 -6.90 15.14 -0.33
N PHE A 188 -7.05 15.83 -1.44
CA PHE A 188 -8.18 15.63 -2.35
C PHE A 188 -7.80 15.97 -3.79
N GLY A 189 -8.57 15.43 -4.73
CA GLY A 189 -8.45 15.72 -6.14
C GLY A 189 -9.69 15.29 -6.90
N CYS A 190 -9.76 15.64 -8.17
CA CYS A 190 -10.84 15.26 -9.05
C CYS A 190 -10.32 14.33 -10.14
N PHE A 191 -11.01 13.23 -10.39
CA PHE A 191 -10.74 12.41 -11.55
C PHE A 191 -11.23 13.14 -12.81
N PRO A 192 -10.37 13.34 -13.82
CA PRO A 192 -10.73 14.05 -15.03
C PRO A 192 -11.66 13.26 -15.96
N ILE A 193 -11.93 12.00 -15.65
CA ILE A 193 -12.77 11.11 -16.45
C ILE A 193 -14.13 10.98 -15.76
N PRO A 194 -15.21 11.57 -16.33
CA PRO A 194 -16.53 11.34 -15.80
C PRO A 194 -16.93 9.87 -16.03
N ILE A 195 -17.29 9.18 -14.96
CA ILE A 195 -17.94 7.87 -15.04
C ILE A 195 -19.45 8.17 -15.10
N GLU A 196 -20.09 7.83 -16.23
CA GLU A 196 -21.53 8.03 -16.44
C GLU A 196 -22.04 9.47 -16.24
N GLY A 197 -21.22 10.48 -16.62
CA GLY A 197 -21.62 11.89 -16.60
C GLY A 197 -21.60 12.56 -15.23
N THR A 198 -21.02 11.94 -14.23
CA THR A 198 -20.78 12.52 -12.91
C THR A 198 -19.29 12.80 -12.69
N ASP A 199 -18.98 13.95 -12.11
CA ASP A 199 -17.62 14.23 -11.62
C ASP A 199 -17.36 13.43 -10.35
N HIS A 200 -16.20 12.76 -10.29
CA HIS A 200 -15.77 12.01 -9.12
C HIS A 200 -14.59 12.71 -8.46
N PHE A 201 -14.68 12.91 -7.16
CA PHE A 201 -13.57 13.40 -6.34
C PHE A 201 -12.99 12.24 -5.55
N TYR A 202 -11.69 12.27 -5.37
CA TYR A 202 -11.00 11.38 -4.45
C TYR A 202 -10.44 12.19 -3.28
N THR A 203 -10.36 11.57 -2.14
CA THR A 203 -9.82 12.18 -0.94
C THR A 203 -9.02 11.18 -0.13
N TRP A 204 -7.94 11.64 0.46
CA TRP A 204 -7.28 10.96 1.56
C TRP A 204 -7.85 11.44 2.87
N GLN A 205 -8.20 10.51 3.75
CA GLN A 205 -8.69 10.78 5.08
C GLN A 205 -7.87 9.99 6.10
N ALA A 206 -7.80 10.48 7.31
CA ALA A 206 -7.13 9.81 8.44
C ALA A 206 -7.86 10.05 9.76
#